data_d3c38be3353f51b3d3bfabced622a62f
#
_entry.id   d3c38be3353f51b3d3bfabced622a62f
#
_cell.length_a   1.000
_cell.length_b   1.000
_cell.length_c   1.000
_cell.angle_alpha   90.00
_cell.angle_beta   90.00
_cell.angle_gamma   90.00
#
_symmetry.space_group_name_H-M   'P 1'
#
loop_
_entity.id
_entity.type
_entity.pdbx_description
1 polymer ?
#
loop_
_entity_poly.entity_id
_entity_poly.type
_entity_poly.pdbx_seq_one_letter_code
_entity_poly.pdbx_strand_id
1 'polypeptide(L)'
;MKICIIGGGFAGCSSAEILSHIKGVKIKIFERSNILGAGVRTHFYGGHPYTFGPRHFLTTKVETYNYLKKFLKLRNCNYHQFKSYVASDNQFYNYPLNTKDLNKMPDKKKIYNEIKNTPKKHNAKNLEEFWIRSVGKTLFSKIIKKYNEKMWMVSCKNLDTFNWSPKGYTIK
;
A
#
# COMPACT_ATOMS: atom_id res chain seq x y z
N MET A 1 -12.14 -22.95 26.73
CA MET A 1 -11.43 -21.65 26.73
C MET A 1 -12.36 -20.57 26.20
N LYS A 2 -12.29 -19.35 26.76
CA LYS A 2 -13.04 -18.18 26.24
C LYS A 2 -12.04 -17.19 25.62
N ILE A 3 -12.31 -16.75 24.39
CA ILE A 3 -11.47 -15.81 23.64
C ILE A 3 -12.30 -14.56 23.32
N CYS A 4 -11.71 -13.39 23.56
CA CYS A 4 -12.27 -12.12 23.21
C CYS A 4 -11.44 -11.51 22.07
N ILE A 5 -12.08 -11.08 20.98
CA ILE A 5 -11.44 -10.40 19.86
C ILE A 5 -11.98 -8.98 19.81
N ILE A 6 -11.09 -8.00 19.82
CA ILE A 6 -11.43 -6.59 19.71
C ILE A 6 -11.24 -6.15 18.27
N GLY A 7 -12.34 -5.74 17.62
CA GLY A 7 -12.39 -5.34 16.23
C GLY A 7 -12.88 -6.45 15.28
N GLY A 8 -14.01 -6.19 14.63
CA GLY A 8 -14.65 -7.09 13.64
C GLY A 8 -14.24 -6.81 12.22
N GLY A 9 -13.03 -6.31 12.00
CA GLY A 9 -12.44 -6.16 10.66
C GLY A 9 -12.01 -7.49 10.07
N PHE A 10 -11.34 -7.45 8.91
CA PHE A 10 -10.88 -8.67 8.21
C PHE A 10 -10.04 -9.59 9.11
N ALA A 11 -9.07 -9.03 9.83
CA ALA A 11 -8.20 -9.81 10.72
C ALA A 11 -8.99 -10.46 11.87
N GLY A 12 -9.87 -9.68 12.55
CA GLY A 12 -10.67 -10.22 13.66
C GLY A 12 -11.63 -11.30 13.23
N CYS A 13 -12.31 -11.13 12.10
CA CYS A 13 -13.21 -12.13 11.55
C CYS A 13 -12.48 -13.40 11.12
N SER A 14 -11.33 -13.28 10.44
CA SER A 14 -10.52 -14.44 10.04
C SER A 14 -9.97 -15.21 11.25
N SER A 15 -9.50 -14.47 12.27
CA SER A 15 -9.03 -15.10 13.51
C SER A 15 -10.16 -15.85 14.23
N ALA A 16 -11.35 -15.24 14.29
CA ALA A 16 -12.52 -15.87 14.90
C ALA A 16 -12.93 -17.14 14.15
N GLU A 17 -12.93 -17.09 12.82
CA GLU A 17 -13.27 -18.25 11.98
C GLU A 17 -12.29 -19.39 12.24
N ILE A 18 -10.98 -19.15 12.13
CA ILE A 18 -9.96 -20.18 12.35
C ILE A 18 -10.04 -20.78 13.76
N LEU A 19 -10.20 -19.94 14.78
CA LEU A 19 -10.28 -20.38 16.17
C LEU A 19 -11.57 -21.11 16.49
N SER A 20 -12.66 -20.89 15.74
CA SER A 20 -13.94 -21.54 15.95
C SER A 20 -13.91 -23.07 15.69
N HIS A 21 -12.94 -23.51 14.91
CA HIS A 21 -12.74 -24.94 14.65
C HIS A 21 -12.07 -25.69 15.80
N ILE A 22 -11.59 -24.99 16.83
CA ILE A 22 -10.96 -25.62 17.99
C ILE A 22 -12.05 -26.02 18.99
N LYS A 23 -12.14 -27.32 19.27
CA LYS A 23 -13.13 -27.87 20.23
C LYS A 23 -13.02 -27.20 21.61
N GLY A 24 -14.15 -26.77 22.16
CA GLY A 24 -14.21 -26.17 23.50
C GLY A 24 -13.81 -24.70 23.57
N VAL A 25 -13.57 -24.04 22.43
CA VAL A 25 -13.34 -22.61 22.35
C VAL A 25 -14.67 -21.87 22.16
N LYS A 26 -14.88 -20.83 22.97
CA LYS A 26 -15.99 -19.86 22.82
C LYS A 26 -15.40 -18.52 22.46
N ILE A 27 -15.86 -17.92 21.35
CA ILE A 27 -15.32 -16.67 20.82
C ILE A 27 -16.38 -15.59 20.91
N LYS A 28 -15.96 -14.40 21.32
CA LYS A 28 -16.76 -13.19 21.30
C LYS A 28 -15.98 -12.08 20.60
N ILE A 29 -16.58 -11.50 19.55
CA ILE A 29 -16.02 -10.35 18.84
C ILE A 29 -16.73 -9.08 19.37
N PHE A 30 -15.94 -8.06 19.72
CA PHE A 30 -16.42 -6.73 20.02
C PHE A 30 -16.09 -5.80 18.86
N GLU A 31 -17.11 -5.30 18.20
CA GLU A 31 -17.01 -4.38 17.08
C GLU A 31 -17.76 -3.09 17.42
N ARG A 32 -17.13 -1.95 17.14
CA ARG A 32 -17.71 -0.64 17.42
C ARG A 32 -18.86 -0.28 16.49
N SER A 33 -18.75 -0.68 15.22
CA SER A 33 -19.79 -0.44 14.23
C SER A 33 -20.88 -1.53 14.29
N ASN A 34 -22.00 -1.27 13.68
CA ASN A 34 -23.12 -2.21 13.57
C ASN A 34 -22.92 -3.31 12.50
N ILE A 35 -21.80 -3.26 11.77
CA ILE A 35 -21.51 -4.19 10.66
C ILE A 35 -20.05 -4.62 10.74
N LEU A 36 -19.80 -5.92 10.53
CA LEU A 36 -18.45 -6.48 10.44
C LEU A 36 -17.77 -6.15 9.10
N GLY A 37 -16.46 -6.40 9.02
CA GLY A 37 -15.68 -6.30 7.79
C GLY A 37 -14.86 -5.01 7.64
N ALA A 38 -15.12 -3.98 8.43
CA ALA A 38 -14.40 -2.70 8.36
C ALA A 38 -14.20 -2.19 6.92
N GLY A 39 -12.94 -1.93 6.51
CA GLY A 39 -12.62 -1.39 5.18
C GLY A 39 -12.86 -2.34 3.99
N VAL A 40 -13.08 -3.65 4.24
CA VAL A 40 -13.33 -4.64 3.15
C VAL A 40 -14.81 -4.90 2.93
N ARG A 41 -15.68 -4.33 3.75
CA ARG A 41 -17.13 -4.49 3.58
C ARG A 41 -17.66 -3.76 2.35
N THR A 42 -18.74 -4.28 1.78
CA THR A 42 -19.49 -3.59 0.73
C THR A 42 -20.50 -2.65 1.38
N HIS A 43 -20.48 -1.40 0.96
CA HIS A 43 -21.50 -0.41 1.28
C HIS A 43 -22.46 -0.25 0.13
N PHE A 44 -23.67 0.21 0.43
CA PHE A 44 -24.68 0.55 -0.59
C PHE A 44 -25.07 2.00 -0.44
N TYR A 45 -25.06 2.73 -1.54
CA TYR A 45 -25.55 4.09 -1.62
C TYR A 45 -26.38 4.26 -2.90
N GLY A 46 -27.63 4.71 -2.77
CA GLY A 46 -28.54 4.82 -3.90
C GLY A 46 -28.74 3.49 -4.66
N GLY A 47 -28.67 2.35 -3.97
CA GLY A 47 -28.77 1.02 -4.59
C GLY A 47 -27.47 0.50 -5.23
N HIS A 48 -26.42 1.31 -5.28
CA HIS A 48 -25.12 0.94 -5.87
C HIS A 48 -24.13 0.43 -4.83
N PRO A 49 -23.50 -0.73 -5.06
CA PRO A 49 -22.47 -1.26 -4.17
C PRO A 49 -21.14 -0.51 -4.36
N TYR A 50 -20.46 -0.20 -3.26
CA TYR A 50 -19.12 0.35 -3.27
C TYR A 50 -18.31 -0.11 -2.05
N THR A 51 -16.99 -0.03 -2.15
CA THR A 51 -16.05 -0.36 -1.08
C THR A 51 -15.05 0.76 -0.89
N PHE A 52 -14.70 1.06 0.36
CA PHE A 52 -13.60 1.98 0.68
C PHE A 52 -12.23 1.31 0.68
N GLY A 53 -12.20 0.01 0.96
CA GLY A 53 -10.98 -0.74 1.15
C GLY A 53 -10.38 -1.30 -0.14
N PRO A 54 -9.29 -2.06 -0.02
CA PRO A 54 -8.58 -2.66 -1.14
C PRO A 54 -9.46 -3.66 -1.89
N ARG A 55 -9.38 -3.61 -3.22
CA ARG A 55 -10.06 -4.55 -4.12
C ARG A 55 -9.15 -5.63 -4.67
N HIS A 56 -7.84 -5.49 -4.42
CA HIS A 56 -6.84 -6.43 -4.87
C HIS A 56 -6.24 -7.14 -3.67
N PHE A 57 -6.16 -8.44 -3.79
CA PHE A 57 -5.48 -9.28 -2.82
C PHE A 57 -4.17 -9.77 -3.43
N LEU A 58 -3.06 -9.48 -2.75
CA LEU A 58 -1.73 -9.87 -3.17
C LEU A 58 -1.12 -10.78 -2.11
N THR A 59 -0.76 -11.99 -2.48
CA THR A 59 -0.04 -12.92 -1.61
C THR A 59 0.88 -13.82 -2.40
N THR A 60 2.01 -14.16 -1.80
CA THR A 60 2.90 -15.23 -2.29
C THR A 60 2.66 -16.55 -1.55
N LYS A 61 1.79 -16.53 -0.51
CA LYS A 61 1.49 -17.70 0.33
C LYS A 61 0.28 -18.44 -0.21
N VAL A 62 0.51 -19.65 -0.68
CA VAL A 62 -0.54 -20.52 -1.25
C VAL A 62 -1.62 -20.86 -0.22
N GLU A 63 -1.24 -21.05 1.04
CA GLU A 63 -2.19 -21.35 2.12
C GLU A 63 -3.18 -20.20 2.32
N THR A 64 -2.70 -18.96 2.32
CA THR A 64 -3.55 -17.77 2.47
C THR A 64 -4.48 -17.61 1.27
N TYR A 65 -4.00 -17.88 0.06
CA TYR A 65 -4.82 -17.88 -1.14
C TYR A 65 -5.94 -18.95 -1.06
N ASN A 66 -5.59 -20.18 -0.70
CA ASN A 66 -6.54 -21.29 -0.57
C ASN A 66 -7.56 -21.05 0.55
N TYR A 67 -7.14 -20.43 1.64
CA TYR A 67 -8.04 -20.03 2.72
C TYR A 67 -9.10 -19.05 2.22
N LEU A 68 -8.70 -17.98 1.55
CA LEU A 68 -9.64 -16.97 1.04
C LEU A 68 -10.55 -17.51 -0.05
N LYS A 69 -10.06 -18.41 -0.89
CA LYS A 69 -10.83 -19.04 -1.97
C LYS A 69 -12.04 -19.85 -1.46
N LYS A 70 -12.04 -20.27 -0.19
CA LYS A 70 -13.20 -20.94 0.42
C LYS A 70 -14.41 -20.00 0.53
N PHE A 71 -14.19 -18.72 0.70
CA PHE A 71 -15.23 -17.71 0.97
C PHE A 71 -15.49 -16.77 -0.21
N LEU A 72 -14.51 -16.59 -1.09
CA LEU A 72 -14.53 -15.57 -2.13
C LEU A 72 -14.29 -16.18 -3.51
N LYS A 73 -15.08 -15.73 -4.49
CA LYS A 73 -14.79 -15.96 -5.91
C LYS A 73 -13.67 -15.01 -6.35
N LEU A 74 -12.44 -15.45 -6.19
CA LEU A 74 -11.27 -14.67 -6.63
C LEU A 74 -11.12 -14.76 -8.15
N ARG A 75 -10.96 -13.61 -8.80
CA ARG A 75 -10.61 -13.53 -10.22
C ARG A 75 -9.12 -13.26 -10.35
N ASN A 76 -8.44 -13.97 -11.25
CA ASN A 76 -7.06 -13.65 -11.56
C ASN A 76 -6.98 -12.29 -12.24
N CYS A 77 -6.13 -11.43 -11.72
CA CYS A 77 -5.75 -10.17 -12.34
C CYS A 77 -4.40 -10.39 -13.02
N ASN A 78 -4.39 -10.78 -14.28
CA ASN A 78 -3.16 -11.12 -15.02
C ASN A 78 -2.29 -9.91 -15.29
N TYR A 79 -2.91 -8.73 -15.38
CA TYR A 79 -2.19 -7.48 -15.62
C TYR A 79 -2.91 -6.32 -14.93
N HIS A 80 -2.18 -5.60 -14.09
CA HIS A 80 -2.66 -4.40 -13.46
C HIS A 80 -1.56 -3.33 -13.46
N GLN A 81 -1.78 -2.25 -14.18
CA GLN A 81 -0.85 -1.14 -14.27
C GLN A 81 -1.43 0.11 -13.63
N PHE A 82 -0.88 0.50 -12.51
CA PHE A 82 -1.19 1.81 -11.94
C PHE A 82 -0.50 2.92 -12.72
N LYS A 83 -1.16 4.05 -12.83
CA LYS A 83 -0.59 5.28 -13.36
C LYS A 83 -0.82 6.41 -12.38
N SER A 84 0.21 7.22 -12.18
CA SER A 84 0.15 8.44 -11.37
C SER A 84 0.15 9.66 -12.28
N TYR A 85 -0.82 10.54 -12.11
CA TYR A 85 -0.83 11.83 -12.78
C TYR A 85 0.10 12.80 -12.04
N VAL A 86 1.02 13.40 -12.75
CA VAL A 86 1.94 14.42 -12.24
C VAL A 86 1.54 15.77 -12.80
N ALA A 87 0.90 16.57 -11.98
CA ALA A 87 0.31 17.85 -12.40
C ALA A 87 1.34 18.83 -12.95
N SER A 88 2.56 18.86 -12.41
CA SER A 88 3.65 19.73 -12.93
C SER A 88 4.07 19.42 -14.36
N ASP A 89 3.85 18.20 -14.81
CA ASP A 89 4.23 17.73 -16.14
C ASP A 89 3.00 17.57 -17.06
N ASN A 90 1.79 17.74 -16.50
CA ASN A 90 0.52 17.47 -17.15
C ASN A 90 0.48 16.09 -17.83
N GLN A 91 1.05 15.06 -17.16
CA GLN A 91 1.23 13.74 -17.76
C GLN A 91 1.05 12.61 -16.75
N PHE A 92 0.65 11.43 -17.27
CA PHE A 92 0.62 10.18 -16.53
C PHE A 92 1.91 9.40 -16.68
N TYR A 93 2.43 8.89 -15.57
CA TYR A 93 3.56 7.98 -15.51
C TYR A 93 3.15 6.66 -14.86
N ASN A 94 3.83 5.57 -15.18
CA ASN A 94 3.56 4.29 -14.56
C ASN A 94 3.93 4.30 -13.07
N TYR A 95 3.20 3.53 -12.28
CA TYR A 95 3.56 3.27 -10.88
C TYR A 95 3.74 1.76 -10.68
N PRO A 96 4.88 1.30 -10.19
CA PRO A 96 6.09 2.08 -9.92
C PRO A 96 6.74 2.65 -11.18
N LEU A 97 7.48 3.76 -11.00
CA LEU A 97 8.23 4.39 -12.07
C LEU A 97 9.31 3.47 -12.64
N ASN A 98 9.55 3.59 -13.93
CA ASN A 98 10.64 2.91 -14.60
C ASN A 98 11.45 3.89 -15.48
N THR A 99 12.56 3.43 -16.03
CA THR A 99 13.44 4.26 -16.87
C THR A 99 12.75 4.85 -18.09
N LYS A 100 11.76 4.12 -18.67
CA LYS A 100 10.98 4.64 -19.81
C LYS A 100 10.13 5.85 -19.40
N ASP A 101 9.62 5.84 -18.18
CA ASP A 101 8.87 6.99 -17.63
C ASP A 101 9.80 8.17 -17.36
N LEU A 102 10.97 7.94 -16.77
CA LEU A 102 11.96 8.99 -16.52
C LEU A 102 12.38 9.69 -17.82
N ASN A 103 12.52 8.93 -18.91
CA ASN A 103 12.89 9.48 -20.23
C ASN A 103 11.83 10.42 -20.84
N LYS A 104 10.57 10.28 -20.40
CA LYS A 104 9.47 11.16 -20.83
C LYS A 104 9.36 12.43 -20.01
N MET A 105 10.02 12.50 -18.84
CA MET A 105 9.93 13.66 -17.95
C MET A 105 10.65 14.88 -18.51
N PRO A 106 10.08 16.09 -18.40
CA PRO A 106 10.74 17.31 -18.83
C PRO A 106 12.11 17.50 -18.16
N ASP A 107 12.20 17.15 -16.88
CA ASP A 107 13.40 17.30 -16.04
C ASP A 107 14.38 16.13 -16.16
N LYS A 108 14.26 15.25 -17.14
CA LYS A 108 15.04 14.00 -17.24
C LYS A 108 16.56 14.18 -17.04
N LYS A 109 17.15 15.21 -17.65
CA LYS A 109 18.60 15.46 -17.52
C LYS A 109 18.98 15.72 -16.06
N LYS A 110 18.22 16.56 -15.37
CA LYS A 110 18.42 16.88 -13.97
C LYS A 110 18.23 15.66 -13.08
N ILE A 111 17.15 14.91 -13.31
CA ILE A 111 16.83 13.67 -12.57
C ILE A 111 17.97 12.65 -12.69
N TYR A 112 18.46 12.38 -13.90
CA TYR A 112 19.57 11.43 -14.09
C TYR A 112 20.87 11.92 -13.43
N ASN A 113 21.16 13.21 -13.49
CA ASN A 113 22.32 13.77 -12.80
C ASN A 113 22.20 13.63 -11.27
N GLU A 114 21.02 13.91 -10.72
CA GLU A 114 20.77 13.72 -9.29
C GLU A 114 20.92 12.25 -8.88
N ILE A 115 20.31 11.30 -9.61
CA ILE A 115 20.42 9.87 -9.34
C ILE A 115 21.88 9.39 -9.41
N LYS A 116 22.65 9.84 -10.40
CA LYS A 116 24.07 9.48 -10.55
C LYS A 116 24.90 9.90 -9.34
N ASN A 117 24.54 11.03 -8.72
CA ASN A 117 25.23 11.61 -7.58
C ASN A 117 24.67 11.16 -6.22
N THR A 118 23.65 10.30 -6.18
CA THR A 118 23.14 9.77 -4.92
C THR A 118 24.14 8.79 -4.29
N PRO A 119 24.30 8.80 -2.96
CA PRO A 119 25.19 7.86 -2.28
C PRO A 119 24.66 6.44 -2.38
N LYS A 120 25.55 5.46 -2.64
CA LYS A 120 25.18 4.04 -2.71
C LYS A 120 24.65 3.46 -1.39
N LYS A 121 25.13 4.00 -0.27
CA LYS A 121 24.65 3.67 1.09
C LYS A 121 24.48 4.96 1.87
N HIS A 122 23.41 5.07 2.61
CA HIS A 122 23.18 6.26 3.44
C HIS A 122 22.38 5.90 4.70
N ASN A 123 22.72 6.55 5.81
CA ASN A 123 21.91 6.55 7.02
C ASN A 123 21.05 7.80 6.99
N ALA A 124 19.81 7.64 6.57
CA ALA A 124 18.85 8.72 6.57
C ALA A 124 18.18 8.82 7.94
N LYS A 125 17.97 10.05 8.42
CA LYS A 125 17.32 10.32 9.71
C LYS A 125 15.80 10.28 9.63
N ASN A 126 15.25 10.48 8.44
CA ASN A 126 13.80 10.53 8.20
C ASN A 126 13.47 10.15 6.76
N LEU A 127 12.20 10.05 6.44
CA LEU A 127 11.72 9.63 5.12
C LEU A 127 12.10 10.62 4.01
N GLU A 128 12.16 11.93 4.29
CA GLU A 128 12.61 12.94 3.31
C GLU A 128 14.06 12.72 2.90
N GLU A 129 14.95 12.61 3.88
CA GLU A 129 16.38 12.34 3.60
C GLU A 129 16.56 10.99 2.87
N PHE A 130 15.82 9.97 3.29
CA PHE A 130 15.86 8.65 2.65
C PHE A 130 15.59 8.76 1.15
N TRP A 131 14.49 9.40 0.79
CA TRP A 131 14.13 9.50 -0.62
C TRP A 131 15.01 10.44 -1.42
N ILE A 132 15.40 11.60 -0.86
CA ILE A 132 16.32 12.51 -1.56
C ILE A 132 17.66 11.83 -1.85
N ARG A 133 18.18 11.07 -0.88
CA ARG A 133 19.43 10.30 -1.04
C ARG A 133 19.27 9.06 -1.93
N SER A 134 18.07 8.57 -2.13
CA SER A 134 17.81 7.39 -2.98
C SER A 134 17.56 7.73 -4.44
N VAL A 135 16.79 8.80 -4.72
CA VAL A 135 16.29 9.11 -6.07
C VAL A 135 16.50 10.55 -6.48
N GLY A 136 17.09 11.38 -5.63
CA GLY A 136 17.30 12.80 -5.87
C GLY A 136 16.12 13.68 -5.46
N LYS A 137 16.40 14.98 -5.33
CA LYS A 137 15.43 15.98 -4.85
C LYS A 137 14.28 16.20 -5.84
N THR A 138 14.56 16.13 -7.13
CA THR A 138 13.56 16.40 -8.16
C THR A 138 12.46 15.34 -8.17
N LEU A 139 12.82 14.05 -8.21
CA LEU A 139 11.82 12.96 -8.13
C LEU A 139 11.09 12.92 -6.78
N PHE A 140 11.82 13.13 -5.69
CA PHE A 140 11.20 13.22 -4.37
C PHE A 140 10.10 14.28 -4.33
N SER A 141 10.42 15.52 -4.74
CA SER A 141 9.46 16.63 -4.70
C SER A 141 8.29 16.46 -5.65
N LYS A 142 8.55 15.90 -6.83
CA LYS A 142 7.56 15.76 -7.91
C LYS A 142 6.53 14.66 -7.63
N ILE A 143 6.95 13.54 -7.08
CA ILE A 143 6.12 12.32 -7.00
C ILE A 143 5.92 11.86 -5.58
N ILE A 144 7.00 11.78 -4.77
CA ILE A 144 6.99 11.05 -3.52
C ILE A 144 6.44 11.89 -2.36
N LYS A 145 6.89 13.14 -2.25
CA LYS A 145 6.60 14.02 -1.12
C LYS A 145 5.11 14.18 -0.90
N LYS A 146 4.42 14.75 -1.87
CA LYS A 146 2.98 15.07 -1.75
C LYS A 146 2.12 13.83 -1.52
N TYR A 147 2.47 12.71 -2.12
CA TYR A 147 1.77 11.45 -1.92
C TYR A 147 1.88 10.98 -0.47
N ASN A 148 3.09 10.94 0.09
CA ASN A 148 3.31 10.50 1.47
C ASN A 148 2.69 11.46 2.48
N GLU A 149 2.89 12.77 2.31
CA GLU A 149 2.32 13.77 3.21
C GLU A 149 0.78 13.73 3.20
N LYS A 150 0.15 13.51 2.05
CA LYS A 150 -1.29 13.32 1.95
C LYS A 150 -1.75 12.02 2.61
N MET A 151 -1.01 10.93 2.43
CA MET A 151 -1.38 9.62 2.97
C MET A 151 -1.26 9.56 4.49
N TRP A 152 -0.19 10.11 5.03
CA TRP A 152 0.12 10.05 6.46
C TRP A 152 -0.34 11.27 7.25
N MET A 153 -0.74 12.36 6.58
CA MET A 153 -1.12 13.65 7.18
C MET A 153 0.01 14.26 8.05
N VAL A 154 1.26 13.90 7.73
CA VAL A 154 2.47 14.32 8.46
C VAL A 154 3.56 14.63 7.42
N SER A 155 4.40 15.65 7.71
CA SER A 155 5.56 15.95 6.86
C SER A 155 6.54 14.78 6.78
N CYS A 156 7.11 14.54 5.60
CA CYS A 156 8.12 13.50 5.40
C CYS A 156 9.36 13.65 6.31
N LYS A 157 9.64 14.86 6.82
CA LYS A 157 10.70 15.11 7.82
C LYS A 157 10.41 14.48 9.18
N ASN A 158 9.14 14.29 9.50
CA ASN A 158 8.68 13.75 10.77
C ASN A 158 8.30 12.26 10.69
N LEU A 159 8.54 11.63 9.53
CA LEU A 159 8.34 10.20 9.32
C LEU A 159 9.67 9.46 9.37
N ASP A 160 9.69 8.32 10.07
CA ASP A 160 10.83 7.42 10.10
C ASP A 160 11.03 6.72 8.75
N THR A 161 12.21 6.22 8.50
CA THR A 161 12.54 5.44 7.30
C THR A 161 11.96 4.03 7.32
N PHE A 162 11.67 3.46 8.49
CA PHE A 162 11.05 2.15 8.73
C PHE A 162 11.72 0.97 7.99
N ASN A 163 12.99 1.08 7.61
CA ASN A 163 13.60 0.10 6.71
C ASN A 163 12.73 -0.18 5.47
N TRP A 164 12.01 0.84 5.02
CA TRP A 164 11.03 0.70 3.97
C TRP A 164 11.74 0.37 2.65
N SER A 165 11.54 -0.85 2.19
CA SER A 165 11.89 -1.23 0.84
C SER A 165 10.69 -1.01 -0.06
N PRO A 166 10.77 -0.15 -1.09
CA PRO A 166 9.73 -0.09 -2.08
C PRO A 166 9.55 -1.48 -2.66
N LYS A 167 8.33 -2.02 -2.56
CA LYS A 167 8.02 -3.36 -3.01
C LYS A 167 8.54 -3.57 -4.43
N GLY A 168 9.70 -4.18 -4.54
CA GLY A 168 10.17 -4.84 -5.74
C GLY A 168 10.94 -4.02 -6.78
N TYR A 169 11.26 -2.73 -6.56
CA TYR A 169 11.97 -1.98 -7.61
C TYR A 169 13.02 -1.04 -7.02
N THR A 170 14.24 -1.50 -7.06
CA THR A 170 15.40 -0.60 -7.12
C THR A 170 15.46 -0.05 -8.55
N ILE A 171 15.50 1.26 -8.70
CA ILE A 171 15.95 1.88 -9.94
C ILE A 171 17.44 1.54 -10.02
N LYS A 172 17.78 0.48 -10.75
CA LYS A 172 19.15 0.13 -11.08
C LYS A 172 19.58 0.90 -12.32
#